data_feddffa5826443a1cd708e5dbf01f018
#
_entry.id   feddffa5826443a1cd708e5dbf01f018
#
_cell.length_a   1.000
_cell.length_b   1.000
_cell.length_c   1.000
_cell.angle_alpha   90.00
_cell.angle_beta   90.00
_cell.angle_gamma   90.00
#
_symmetry.space_group_name_H-M   'P 1'
#
loop_
_entity.id
_entity.type
_entity.pdbx_description
1 polymer ?
#
loop_
_entity_poly.entity_id
_entity_poly.type
_entity_poly.pdbx_seq_one_letter_code
_entity_poly.pdbx_strand_id
1 'polypeptide(L)'
;MCNLGVDFHDTISFAPDFFKEIFRTWGTKRYIVTGTPESRRGETIKQLEDMGITADLYDELLMGYEYNKSEMTIDHFHRMKVHKLQIIKDYNISIYFDDNPFYVEYLRNHNIIVFQTILNDKYLTEFENKNNFFTCNLQRGQFKYLADGESGQNNES
;
A
#
# COMPACT_ATOMS: atom_id res chain seq x y z
N MET A 1 -14.29 -9.68 15.55
CA MET A 1 -12.94 -9.15 15.89
C MET A 1 -12.24 -8.78 14.61
N CYS A 2 -11.55 -7.65 14.60
CA CYS A 2 -10.99 -7.07 13.38
C CYS A 2 -9.54 -7.48 13.21
N ASN A 3 -9.23 -8.30 12.21
CA ASN A 3 -7.85 -8.55 11.84
C ASN A 3 -7.23 -7.30 11.18
N LEU A 4 -5.97 -7.09 11.48
CA LEU A 4 -5.18 -5.96 11.01
C LEU A 4 -4.33 -6.37 9.81
N GLY A 5 -4.29 -5.54 8.78
CA GLY A 5 -3.32 -5.59 7.71
C GLY A 5 -2.57 -4.27 7.59
N VAL A 6 -1.27 -4.34 7.36
CA VAL A 6 -0.43 -3.15 7.20
C VAL A 6 0.50 -3.36 6.01
N ASP A 7 0.52 -2.41 5.10
CA ASP A 7 1.48 -2.39 4.00
C ASP A 7 2.90 -2.12 4.52
N PHE A 8 3.91 -2.56 3.78
CA PHE A 8 5.30 -2.43 4.22
C PHE A 8 5.95 -1.13 3.78
N HIS A 9 6.16 -0.95 2.48
CA HIS A 9 6.89 0.19 1.95
C HIS A 9 6.10 1.50 2.12
N ASP A 10 6.78 2.52 2.62
CA ASP A 10 6.20 3.84 2.88
C ASP A 10 5.00 3.85 3.87
N THR A 11 4.75 2.72 4.50
CA THR A 11 3.79 2.56 5.61
C THR A 11 4.54 2.14 6.87
N ILE A 12 4.87 0.86 7.04
CA ILE A 12 5.72 0.42 8.16
C ILE A 12 7.09 1.09 8.10
N SER A 13 7.72 1.13 6.92
CA SER A 13 9.06 1.70 6.76
C SER A 13 9.12 3.20 7.01
N PHE A 14 8.00 3.90 6.90
CA PHE A 14 7.90 5.32 7.23
C PHE A 14 7.81 5.57 8.75
N ALA A 15 7.09 4.73 9.47
CA ALA A 15 6.85 4.89 10.91
C ALA A 15 6.98 3.56 11.67
N PRO A 16 8.18 2.92 11.65
CA PRO A 16 8.33 1.56 12.18
C PRO A 16 8.01 1.45 13.68
N ASP A 17 8.37 2.44 14.48
CA ASP A 17 8.07 2.42 15.92
C ASP A 17 6.58 2.52 16.23
N PHE A 18 5.85 3.31 15.46
CA PHE A 18 4.39 3.41 15.56
C PHE A 18 3.73 2.05 15.26
N PHE A 19 4.10 1.41 14.16
CA PHE A 19 3.53 0.11 13.79
C PHE A 19 3.98 -1.01 14.71
N LYS A 20 5.18 -0.93 15.26
CA LYS A 20 5.64 -1.86 16.31
C LYS A 20 4.71 -1.84 17.53
N GLU A 21 4.32 -0.66 17.99
CA GLU A 21 3.38 -0.52 19.11
C GLU A 21 1.97 -0.99 18.72
N ILE A 22 1.51 -0.70 17.52
CA ILE A 22 0.24 -1.20 16.99
C ILE A 22 0.25 -2.75 17.01
N PHE A 23 1.28 -3.38 16.47
CA PHE A 23 1.38 -4.84 16.44
C PHE A 23 1.42 -5.46 17.85
N ARG A 24 2.12 -4.84 18.80
CA ARG A 24 2.18 -5.32 20.20
C ARG A 24 0.84 -5.27 20.92
N THR A 25 0.06 -4.25 20.62
CA THR A 25 -1.20 -3.98 21.35
C THR A 25 -2.43 -4.52 20.65
N TRP A 26 -2.30 -4.94 19.38
CA TRP A 26 -3.44 -5.45 18.62
C TRP A 26 -3.93 -6.80 19.14
N GLY A 27 -5.20 -6.88 19.48
CA GLY A 27 -5.77 -8.04 20.18
C GLY A 27 -6.16 -9.23 19.29
N THR A 28 -6.03 -9.12 17.96
CA THR A 28 -6.37 -10.20 17.02
C THR A 28 -5.21 -10.45 16.05
N LYS A 29 -5.49 -11.08 14.90
CA LYS A 29 -4.46 -11.37 13.89
C LYS A 29 -3.91 -10.11 13.23
N ARG A 30 -2.62 -10.14 12.98
CA ARG A 30 -1.81 -9.04 12.44
C ARG A 30 -1.05 -9.52 11.23
N TYR A 31 -1.29 -8.90 10.09
CA TYR A 31 -0.70 -9.26 8.82
C TYR A 31 0.09 -8.10 8.23
N ILE A 32 1.25 -8.42 7.67
CA ILE A 32 1.97 -7.48 6.81
C ILE A 32 1.63 -7.87 5.38
N VAL A 33 1.10 -6.93 4.61
CA VAL A 33 0.65 -7.16 3.23
C VAL A 33 1.47 -6.27 2.31
N THR A 34 2.34 -6.84 1.51
CA THR A 34 3.22 -6.09 0.61
C THR A 34 3.01 -6.46 -0.85
N GLY A 35 3.19 -5.50 -1.75
CA GLY A 35 3.25 -5.76 -3.19
C GLY A 35 4.55 -6.40 -3.66
N THR A 36 5.54 -6.55 -2.80
CA THR A 36 6.82 -7.18 -3.13
C THR A 36 6.63 -8.64 -3.53
N PRO A 37 7.27 -9.13 -4.61
CA PRO A 37 7.14 -10.51 -5.06
C PRO A 37 7.61 -11.54 -4.02
N GLU A 38 7.02 -12.72 -4.04
CA GLU A 38 7.37 -13.85 -3.17
C GLU A 38 8.86 -14.21 -3.24
N SER A 39 9.48 -14.13 -4.40
CA SER A 39 10.91 -14.37 -4.60
C SER A 39 11.82 -13.47 -3.76
N ARG A 40 11.30 -12.34 -3.27
CA ARG A 40 12.02 -11.38 -2.42
C ARG A 40 11.60 -11.44 -0.95
N ARG A 41 10.92 -12.49 -0.52
CA ARG A 41 10.47 -12.67 0.87
C ARG A 41 11.61 -12.54 1.89
N GLY A 42 12.74 -13.21 1.65
CA GLY A 42 13.89 -13.18 2.57
C GLY A 42 14.47 -11.76 2.73
N GLU A 43 14.55 -11.00 1.64
CA GLU A 43 14.98 -9.60 1.67
C GLU A 43 13.99 -8.74 2.49
N THR A 44 12.70 -8.94 2.27
CA THR A 44 11.65 -8.22 2.98
C THR A 44 11.68 -8.51 4.49
N ILE A 45 11.85 -9.77 4.88
CA ILE A 45 11.99 -10.16 6.30
C ILE A 45 13.20 -9.45 6.93
N LYS A 46 14.34 -9.47 6.24
CA LYS A 46 15.53 -8.79 6.75
C LYS A 46 15.31 -7.28 6.93
N GLN A 47 14.67 -6.63 5.98
CA GLN A 47 14.34 -5.21 6.10
C GLN A 47 13.41 -4.92 7.28
N LEU A 48 12.42 -5.77 7.54
CA LEU A 48 11.54 -5.68 8.69
C LEU A 48 12.32 -5.84 10.02
N GLU A 49 13.18 -6.85 10.10
CA GLU A 49 14.03 -7.11 11.27
C GLU A 49 14.98 -5.94 11.56
N ASP A 50 15.59 -5.35 10.52
CA ASP A 50 16.46 -4.16 10.64
C ASP A 50 15.70 -2.95 11.21
N MET A 51 14.38 -2.89 11.05
CA MET A 51 13.49 -1.88 11.65
C MET A 51 12.94 -2.30 13.02
N GLY A 52 13.32 -3.47 13.52
CA GLY A 52 12.82 -4.02 14.77
C GLY A 52 11.41 -4.61 14.70
N ILE A 53 10.93 -4.91 13.49
CA ILE A 53 9.67 -5.64 13.27
C ILE A 53 10.02 -7.12 13.11
N THR A 54 10.05 -7.82 14.20
CA THR A 54 10.43 -9.25 14.28
C THR A 54 9.23 -10.17 14.12
N ALA A 55 9.47 -11.43 13.80
CA ALA A 55 8.43 -12.41 13.48
C ALA A 55 7.40 -12.67 14.58
N ASP A 56 7.70 -12.30 15.82
CA ASP A 56 6.77 -12.40 16.95
C ASP A 56 5.73 -11.25 16.99
N LEU A 57 5.96 -10.18 16.21
CA LEU A 57 5.07 -9.02 16.18
C LEU A 57 3.90 -9.17 15.22
N TYR A 58 3.99 -10.06 14.24
CA TYR A 58 2.94 -10.28 13.25
C TYR A 58 2.70 -11.78 13.04
N ASP A 59 1.51 -12.12 12.60
CA ASP A 59 1.13 -13.53 12.41
C ASP A 59 1.61 -14.06 11.06
N GLU A 60 1.58 -13.26 10.00
CA GLU A 60 2.03 -13.65 8.68
C GLU A 60 2.44 -12.46 7.81
N LEU A 61 3.44 -12.68 6.95
CA LEU A 61 3.86 -11.77 5.89
C LEU A 61 3.27 -12.26 4.55
N LEU A 62 2.41 -11.46 3.96
CA LEU A 62 1.67 -11.77 2.74
C LEU A 62 2.28 -10.99 1.58
N MET A 63 2.86 -11.72 0.63
CA MET A 63 3.64 -11.18 -0.47
C MET A 63 2.78 -10.95 -1.72
N GLY A 64 3.29 -10.10 -2.62
CA GLY A 64 2.72 -9.89 -3.94
C GLY A 64 2.99 -11.05 -4.91
N TYR A 65 2.36 -10.99 -6.07
CA TYR A 65 2.64 -11.92 -7.16
C TYR A 65 4.00 -11.61 -7.81
N GLU A 66 4.53 -12.56 -8.59
CA GLU A 66 5.82 -12.37 -9.29
C GLU A 66 5.70 -11.38 -10.44
N TYR A 67 6.61 -10.42 -10.47
CA TYR A 67 6.78 -9.46 -11.55
C TYR A 67 8.19 -8.88 -11.55
N ASN A 68 8.62 -8.31 -12.67
CA ASN A 68 9.86 -7.55 -12.78
C ASN A 68 9.59 -6.04 -12.69
N LYS A 69 10.57 -5.26 -12.26
CA LYS A 69 10.45 -3.80 -12.19
C LYS A 69 10.07 -3.14 -13.53
N SER A 70 10.51 -3.73 -14.65
CA SER A 70 10.16 -3.28 -16.00
C SER A 70 8.67 -3.45 -16.33
N GLU A 71 7.95 -4.28 -15.58
CA GLU A 71 6.53 -4.54 -15.73
C GLU A 71 5.65 -3.65 -14.85
N MET A 72 6.25 -2.73 -14.10
CA MET A 72 5.53 -1.77 -13.25
C MET A 72 4.89 -0.67 -14.09
N THR A 73 3.89 -1.06 -14.85
CA THR A 73 3.01 -0.22 -15.65
C THR A 73 1.71 0.04 -14.89
N ILE A 74 0.80 0.78 -15.47
CA ILE A 74 -0.53 0.98 -14.91
C ILE A 74 -1.29 -0.34 -14.75
N ASP A 75 -1.13 -1.28 -15.69
CA ASP A 75 -1.76 -2.60 -15.61
C ASP A 75 -1.26 -3.40 -14.40
N HIS A 76 0.02 -3.27 -14.05
CA HIS A 76 0.56 -3.84 -12.83
C HIS A 76 -0.19 -3.33 -11.60
N PHE A 77 -0.42 -2.03 -11.49
CA PHE A 77 -1.13 -1.45 -10.34
C PHE A 77 -2.60 -1.86 -10.30
N HIS A 78 -3.25 -1.98 -11.45
CA HIS A 78 -4.62 -2.54 -11.53
C HIS A 78 -4.67 -4.00 -11.07
N ARG A 79 -3.69 -4.81 -11.43
CA ARG A 79 -3.58 -6.20 -10.98
C ARG A 79 -3.26 -6.29 -9.49
N MET A 80 -2.34 -5.44 -9.01
CA MET A 80 -1.90 -5.44 -7.61
C MET A 80 -3.03 -5.04 -6.65
N LYS A 81 -3.86 -4.04 -7.00
CA LYS A 81 -5.01 -3.67 -6.15
C LYS A 81 -6.01 -4.82 -6.00
N VAL A 82 -6.24 -5.59 -7.07
CA VAL A 82 -7.11 -6.78 -7.03
C VAL A 82 -6.48 -7.89 -6.20
N HIS A 83 -5.18 -8.11 -6.36
CA HIS A 83 -4.42 -9.08 -5.56
C HIS A 83 -4.46 -8.75 -4.07
N LYS A 84 -4.20 -7.50 -3.70
CA LYS A 84 -4.31 -7.04 -2.30
C LYS A 84 -5.72 -7.22 -1.75
N LEU A 85 -6.75 -6.88 -2.51
CA LEU A 85 -8.13 -7.09 -2.08
C LEU A 85 -8.43 -8.57 -1.84
N GLN A 86 -7.94 -9.46 -2.69
CA GLN A 86 -8.13 -10.91 -2.51
C GLN A 86 -7.48 -11.39 -1.21
N ILE A 87 -6.23 -11.00 -0.96
CA ILE A 87 -5.53 -11.28 0.31
C ILE A 87 -6.35 -10.78 1.50
N ILE A 88 -6.79 -9.52 1.46
CA ILE A 88 -7.55 -8.90 2.54
C ILE A 88 -8.82 -9.70 2.85
N LYS A 89 -9.52 -10.19 1.83
CA LYS A 89 -10.70 -11.04 1.99
C LYS A 89 -10.37 -12.42 2.54
N ASP A 90 -9.35 -13.08 2.00
CA ASP A 90 -8.97 -14.43 2.38
C ASP A 90 -8.51 -14.52 3.84
N TYR A 91 -7.90 -13.46 4.35
CA TYR A 91 -7.41 -13.36 5.72
C TYR A 91 -8.36 -12.61 6.67
N ASN A 92 -9.56 -12.25 6.20
CA ASN A 92 -10.57 -11.50 6.98
C ASN A 92 -9.99 -10.22 7.60
N ILE A 93 -9.16 -9.49 6.86
CA ILE A 93 -8.61 -8.22 7.29
C ILE A 93 -9.71 -7.17 7.19
N SER A 94 -10.03 -6.52 8.29
CA SER A 94 -11.08 -5.50 8.37
C SER A 94 -10.53 -4.09 8.43
N ILE A 95 -9.30 -3.94 8.94
CA ILE A 95 -8.60 -2.66 9.06
C ILE A 95 -7.28 -2.78 8.33
N TYR A 96 -7.00 -1.84 7.44
CA TYR A 96 -5.83 -1.86 6.58
C TYR A 96 -5.13 -0.50 6.52
N PHE A 97 -3.81 -0.51 6.57
CA PHE A 97 -2.97 0.68 6.39
C PHE A 97 -2.17 0.54 5.10
N ASP A 98 -2.19 1.57 4.26
CA ASP A 98 -1.42 1.63 3.01
C ASP A 98 -1.12 3.10 2.68
N ASP A 99 0.01 3.37 2.05
CA ASP A 99 0.38 4.71 1.61
C ASP A 99 -0.13 5.03 0.20
N ASN A 100 -0.31 4.00 -0.62
CA ASN A 100 -0.61 4.17 -2.03
C ASN A 100 -2.07 4.58 -2.25
N PRO A 101 -2.32 5.81 -2.73
CA PRO A 101 -3.67 6.31 -2.92
C PRO A 101 -4.50 5.48 -3.90
N PHE A 102 -3.86 4.84 -4.87
CA PHE A 102 -4.53 3.98 -5.83
C PHE A 102 -5.13 2.73 -5.17
N TYR A 103 -4.41 2.13 -4.24
CA TYR A 103 -4.92 0.98 -3.48
C TYR A 103 -5.95 1.41 -2.44
N VAL A 104 -5.68 2.49 -1.72
CA VAL A 104 -6.59 3.02 -0.69
C VAL A 104 -7.97 3.32 -1.28
N GLU A 105 -8.04 4.03 -2.41
CA GLU A 105 -9.29 4.36 -3.08
C GLU A 105 -10.07 3.11 -3.51
N TYR A 106 -9.37 2.12 -4.04
CA TYR A 106 -10.00 0.87 -4.46
C TYR A 106 -10.52 0.06 -3.28
N LEU A 107 -9.71 -0.10 -2.23
CA LEU A 107 -10.05 -0.95 -1.08
C LEU A 107 -11.19 -0.38 -0.25
N ARG A 108 -11.25 0.93 -0.04
CA ARG A 108 -12.35 1.56 0.71
C ARG A 108 -13.72 1.28 0.11
N ASN A 109 -13.81 1.08 -1.20
CA ASN A 109 -15.07 0.76 -1.89
C ASN A 109 -15.53 -0.69 -1.68
N HIS A 110 -14.76 -1.50 -0.93
CA HIS A 110 -15.05 -2.91 -0.66
C HIS A 110 -15.32 -3.20 0.82
N ASN A 111 -15.85 -2.20 1.56
CA ASN A 111 -16.20 -2.31 2.99
C ASN A 111 -15.00 -2.62 3.91
N ILE A 112 -13.81 -2.16 3.53
CA ILE A 112 -12.61 -2.27 4.34
C ILE A 112 -12.34 -0.89 4.96
N ILE A 113 -12.05 -0.86 6.25
CA ILE A 113 -11.59 0.36 6.91
C ILE A 113 -10.13 0.58 6.52
N VAL A 114 -9.86 1.60 5.73
CA VAL A 114 -8.52 1.90 5.24
C VAL A 114 -8.02 3.20 5.86
N PHE A 115 -6.81 3.16 6.41
CA PHE A 115 -6.07 4.33 6.84
C PHE A 115 -4.91 4.57 5.88
N GLN A 116 -4.79 5.79 5.38
CA GLN A 116 -3.72 6.15 4.46
C GLN A 116 -2.57 6.83 5.20
N THR A 117 -1.36 6.31 4.98
CA THR A 117 -0.13 7.00 5.36
C THR A 117 0.20 8.06 4.32
N ILE A 118 0.27 9.33 4.71
CA ILE A 118 0.58 10.42 3.80
C ILE A 118 2.03 10.86 3.99
N LEU A 119 2.82 10.68 2.95
CA LEU A 119 4.22 11.12 2.87
C LEU A 119 4.26 12.47 2.17
N ASN A 120 4.32 13.53 2.93
CA ASN A 120 4.16 14.89 2.42
C ASN A 120 5.01 15.19 1.19
N ASP A 121 6.31 14.92 1.25
CA ASP A 121 7.22 15.28 0.17
C ASP A 121 7.08 14.36 -1.05
N LYS A 122 6.83 13.08 -0.83
CA LYS A 122 6.70 12.10 -1.90
C LYS A 122 5.55 12.46 -2.85
N TYR A 123 4.34 12.57 -2.31
CA TYR A 123 3.16 12.81 -3.15
C TYR A 123 3.09 14.22 -3.71
N LEU A 124 3.64 15.21 -3.04
CA LEU A 124 3.77 16.56 -3.60
C LEU A 124 4.70 16.56 -4.81
N THR A 125 5.84 15.91 -4.71
CA THR A 125 6.79 15.76 -5.82
C THR A 125 6.17 15.01 -6.99
N GLU A 126 5.47 13.93 -6.72
CA GLU A 126 4.77 13.16 -7.73
C GLU A 126 3.64 13.95 -8.39
N PHE A 127 2.91 14.74 -7.62
CA PHE A 127 1.87 15.62 -8.13
C PHE A 127 2.43 16.67 -9.10
N GLU A 128 3.58 17.24 -8.80
CA GLU A 128 4.26 18.21 -9.65
C GLU A 128 4.86 17.56 -10.91
N ASN A 129 5.20 16.30 -10.85
CA ASN A 129 5.73 15.55 -11.99
C ASN A 129 4.60 14.98 -12.85
N LYS A 130 4.17 15.74 -13.85
CA LYS A 130 3.06 15.40 -14.75
C LYS A 130 3.21 14.08 -15.52
N ASN A 131 4.40 13.51 -15.54
CA ASN A 131 4.68 12.23 -16.18
C ASN A 131 4.51 11.03 -15.25
N ASN A 132 4.24 11.29 -13.98
CA ASN A 132 4.06 10.24 -13.00
C ASN A 132 2.59 9.84 -12.88
N PHE A 133 2.27 8.58 -13.16
CA PHE A 133 0.91 8.07 -13.07
C PHE A 133 0.38 7.90 -11.64
N PHE A 134 1.20 8.14 -10.63
CA PHE A 134 0.76 8.28 -9.24
C PHE A 134 0.32 9.70 -8.87
N THR A 135 0.37 10.63 -9.78
CA THR A 135 -0.05 11.99 -9.50
C THR A 135 -1.49 12.02 -9.03
N CYS A 136 -1.72 12.66 -7.90
CA CYS A 136 -3.01 12.77 -7.28
C CYS A 136 -3.27 14.19 -6.76
N ASN A 137 -4.52 14.55 -6.62
CA ASN A 137 -4.90 15.85 -6.06
C ASN A 137 -5.04 15.75 -4.53
N LEU A 138 -3.93 15.88 -3.83
CA LEU A 138 -3.89 15.80 -2.36
C LEU A 138 -4.65 16.95 -1.68
N GLN A 139 -4.71 18.12 -2.31
CA GLN A 139 -5.38 19.30 -1.72
C GLN A 139 -6.89 19.09 -1.55
N ARG A 140 -7.48 18.25 -2.37
CA ARG A 140 -8.91 17.94 -2.32
C ARG A 140 -9.22 16.64 -1.60
N GLY A 141 -8.21 15.96 -1.08
CA GLY A 141 -8.38 14.61 -0.53
C GLY A 141 -8.85 13.58 -1.57
N GLN A 142 -8.71 13.90 -2.85
CA GLN A 142 -9.12 13.05 -3.97
C GLN A 142 -7.89 12.59 -4.73
N PHE A 143 -7.94 11.36 -5.19
CA PHE A 143 -6.88 10.76 -5.99
C PHE A 143 -7.33 10.71 -7.45
N LYS A 144 -6.54 11.36 -8.30
CA LYS A 144 -6.75 11.33 -9.74
C LYS A 144 -5.59 10.59 -10.37
N TYR A 145 -5.88 9.47 -10.98
CA TYR A 145 -4.88 8.65 -11.65
C TYR A 145 -4.71 9.15 -13.07
N LEU A 146 -3.52 9.59 -13.38
CA LEU A 146 -3.17 10.05 -14.73
C LEU A 146 -3.03 8.90 -15.73
N ALA A 147 -3.09 7.70 -15.24
CA ALA A 147 -2.77 6.52 -16.03
C ALA A 147 -3.86 6.06 -16.98
N ASP A 148 -5.07 6.56 -16.85
CA ASP A 148 -6.19 6.13 -17.69
C ASP A 148 -6.26 6.87 -19.04
N GLY A 149 -5.15 7.48 -19.46
CA GLY A 149 -5.07 8.18 -20.74
C GLY A 149 -5.78 9.53 -20.78
N GLU A 150 -6.41 9.94 -19.69
CA GLU A 150 -7.08 11.24 -19.59
C GLU A 150 -6.13 12.42 -19.32
N SER A 151 -4.86 12.12 -19.22
CA SER A 151 -3.81 13.11 -18.89
C SER A 151 -3.47 14.03 -20.06
N GLY A 152 -4.32 14.40 -20.86
CA GLY A 152 -3.98 15.26 -21.98
C GLY A 152 -5.10 16.13 -22.51
N GLN A 153 -6.25 15.97 -21.96
CA GLN A 153 -7.36 16.81 -22.38
C GLN A 153 -7.63 17.92 -21.36
N ASN A 154 -6.62 18.71 -21.10
CA ASN A 154 -6.90 20.06 -20.67
C ASN A 154 -7.37 20.80 -21.92
N ASN A 155 -8.65 20.88 -22.08
CA ASN A 155 -9.24 21.79 -23.01
C ASN A 155 -8.76 23.20 -22.68
N GLU A 156 -7.88 23.67 -23.48
CA GLU A 156 -7.76 25.09 -23.73
C GLU A 156 -9.08 25.57 -24.29
N SER A 157 -9.75 26.33 -23.52
CA SER A 157 -10.82 27.17 -24.01
C SER A 157 -10.78 28.48 -23.26
#